data_435752171ce4b524e38485d987193940
#
_entry.id   435752171ce4b524e38485d987193940
#
_cell.length_a   1.000
_cell.length_b   1.000
_cell.length_c   1.000
_cell.angle_alpha   90.00
_cell.angle_beta   90.00
_cell.angle_gamma   90.00
#
_symmetry.space_group_name_H-M   'P 1'
#
loop_
_entity.id
_entity.type
_entity.pdbx_description
1 polymer ?
#
loop_
_entity_poly.entity_id
_entity_poly.type
_entity_poly.pdbx_seq_one_letter_code
_entity_poly.pdbx_strand_id
1 'polypeptide(L)'
;MRKFLYLLFMFSFLSSSGNASYEKLAYDFSFKDLDGAELKLSEYKNKVLVVTNVASYCGFTSQYEDLQEIWKKYEQKGLVVIGVPSNTFNQEKETNKEIKNFCEAKFGISFPMTEKVEVRGEKAHDFYKWAKTNHGNKSVPKWNFHKIIIGKNGKVFDTFASMTNP
;
A
#
# COMPACT_ATOMS: atom_id res chain seq x y z
N MET A 1 -2.69 63.81 -35.61
CA MET A 1 -3.48 63.02 -34.66
C MET A 1 -3.11 61.56 -34.89
N ARG A 2 -2.23 61.01 -34.04
CA ARG A 2 -1.75 59.61 -34.14
C ARG A 2 -2.57 58.76 -33.16
N LYS A 3 -3.38 57.83 -33.67
CA LYS A 3 -4.13 56.87 -32.84
C LYS A 3 -3.19 55.73 -32.48
N PHE A 4 -2.88 55.58 -31.18
CA PHE A 4 -2.17 54.45 -30.61
C PHE A 4 -3.16 53.31 -30.39
N LEU A 5 -2.96 52.21 -31.14
CA LEU A 5 -3.74 50.97 -31.00
C LEU A 5 -3.03 50.07 -29.97
N TYR A 6 -3.61 49.95 -28.75
CA TYR A 6 -3.14 49.02 -27.74
C TYR A 6 -3.67 47.62 -28.06
N LEU A 7 -2.76 46.75 -28.50
CA LEU A 7 -3.05 45.33 -28.67
C LEU A 7 -2.89 44.65 -27.30
N LEU A 8 -4.00 44.32 -26.67
CA LEU A 8 -4.03 43.50 -25.44
C LEU A 8 -3.76 42.06 -25.80
N PHE A 9 -2.55 41.59 -25.53
CA PHE A 9 -2.21 40.15 -25.57
C PHE A 9 -2.77 39.51 -24.30
N MET A 10 -3.95 38.89 -24.39
CA MET A 10 -4.44 37.97 -23.36
C MET A 10 -3.61 36.68 -23.39
N PHE A 11 -2.67 36.55 -22.46
CA PHE A 11 -2.01 35.29 -22.18
C PHE A 11 -2.97 34.41 -21.40
N SER A 12 -3.66 33.51 -22.09
CA SER A 12 -4.42 32.44 -21.45
C SER A 12 -3.44 31.43 -20.87
N PHE A 13 -3.21 31.50 -19.56
CA PHE A 13 -2.57 30.42 -18.84
C PHE A 13 -3.51 29.22 -18.81
N LEU A 14 -3.33 28.29 -19.75
CA LEU A 14 -3.88 26.94 -19.62
C LEU A 14 -3.13 26.26 -18.48
N SER A 15 -3.75 26.27 -17.29
CA SER A 15 -3.34 25.37 -16.20
C SER A 15 -3.61 23.93 -16.64
N SER A 16 -2.63 23.32 -17.25
CA SER A 16 -2.62 21.87 -17.45
C SER A 16 -2.49 21.23 -16.08
N SER A 17 -3.61 20.79 -15.51
CA SER A 17 -3.61 19.84 -14.40
C SER A 17 -3.04 18.53 -14.96
N GLY A 18 -1.72 18.41 -14.87
CA GLY A 18 -1.02 17.19 -15.23
C GLY A 18 -1.52 16.05 -14.35
N ASN A 19 -2.49 15.28 -14.85
CA ASN A 19 -2.73 13.93 -14.35
C ASN A 19 -1.42 13.16 -14.57
N ALA A 20 -0.61 13.01 -13.53
CA ALA A 20 0.54 12.13 -13.58
C ALA A 20 0.03 10.76 -14.05
N SER A 21 0.40 10.37 -15.28
CA SER A 21 0.01 9.07 -15.79
C SER A 21 0.87 8.04 -15.07
N TYR A 22 0.24 7.15 -14.31
CA TYR A 22 0.93 5.99 -13.76
C TYR A 22 1.40 5.10 -14.92
N GLU A 23 2.70 4.89 -15.06
CA GLU A 23 3.24 3.91 -16.02
C GLU A 23 2.84 2.48 -15.65
N LYS A 24 2.76 2.18 -14.34
CA LYS A 24 2.33 0.91 -13.77
C LYS A 24 1.23 1.14 -12.76
N LEU A 25 0.35 0.15 -12.61
CA LEU A 25 -0.66 0.09 -11.56
C LEU A 25 -0.21 -0.88 -10.46
N ALA A 26 -0.85 -0.85 -9.30
CA ALA A 26 -0.61 -1.83 -8.23
C ALA A 26 -0.78 -3.28 -8.72
N TYR A 27 -1.66 -3.49 -9.69
CA TYR A 27 -1.96 -4.80 -10.29
C TYR A 27 -0.84 -5.39 -11.14
N ASP A 28 0.21 -4.62 -11.44
CA ASP A 28 1.40 -5.08 -12.17
C ASP A 28 2.47 -5.67 -11.24
N PHE A 29 2.19 -5.75 -9.94
CA PHE A 29 3.09 -6.32 -8.94
C PHE A 29 2.55 -7.64 -8.40
N SER A 30 3.49 -8.51 -8.02
CA SER A 30 3.23 -9.73 -7.28
C SER A 30 4.18 -9.85 -6.09
N PHE A 31 3.78 -10.64 -5.12
CA PHE A 31 4.60 -11.09 -4.00
C PHE A 31 4.66 -12.61 -4.05
N LYS A 32 5.38 -13.22 -3.13
CA LYS A 32 5.10 -14.59 -2.74
C LYS A 32 4.29 -14.56 -1.45
N ASP A 33 3.46 -15.56 -1.22
CA ASP A 33 2.77 -15.74 0.05
C ASP A 33 3.69 -16.42 1.09
N LEU A 34 3.17 -16.64 2.30
CA LEU A 34 3.93 -17.28 3.38
C LEU A 34 4.33 -18.73 3.09
N ASP A 35 3.67 -19.39 2.15
CA ASP A 35 3.96 -20.76 1.71
C ASP A 35 4.85 -20.79 0.44
N GLY A 36 5.20 -19.62 -0.11
CA GLY A 36 6.08 -19.45 -1.27
C GLY A 36 5.35 -19.46 -2.61
N ALA A 37 4.01 -19.55 -2.64
CA ALA A 37 3.23 -19.46 -3.87
C ALA A 37 3.14 -17.99 -4.34
N GLU A 38 2.94 -17.77 -5.64
CA GLU A 38 2.83 -16.43 -6.19
C GLU A 38 1.48 -15.80 -5.80
N LEU A 39 1.54 -14.60 -5.20
CA LEU A 39 0.41 -13.76 -4.85
C LEU A 39 0.36 -12.54 -5.79
N LYS A 40 -0.44 -12.62 -6.85
CA LYS A 40 -0.57 -11.58 -7.86
C LYS A 40 -1.59 -10.53 -7.44
N LEU A 41 -1.20 -9.27 -7.38
CA LEU A 41 -2.17 -8.19 -7.11
C LEU A 41 -3.19 -8.03 -8.25
N SER A 42 -2.90 -8.55 -9.45
CA SER A 42 -3.83 -8.58 -10.58
C SER A 42 -5.10 -9.41 -10.34
N GLU A 43 -5.06 -10.37 -9.42
CA GLU A 43 -6.23 -11.19 -9.03
C GLU A 43 -7.27 -10.38 -8.23
N TYR A 44 -6.84 -9.22 -7.71
CA TYR A 44 -7.69 -8.32 -6.95
C TYR A 44 -8.13 -7.08 -7.76
N LYS A 45 -8.09 -7.13 -9.10
CA LYS A 45 -8.59 -6.04 -9.94
C LYS A 45 -10.03 -5.65 -9.57
N ASN A 46 -10.32 -4.35 -9.64
CA ASN A 46 -11.61 -3.76 -9.26
C ASN A 46 -11.96 -3.88 -7.75
N LYS A 47 -11.03 -4.28 -6.91
CA LYS A 47 -11.18 -4.26 -5.44
C LYS A 47 -10.36 -3.12 -4.84
N VAL A 48 -10.73 -2.70 -3.64
CA VAL A 48 -9.94 -1.80 -2.81
C VAL A 48 -8.95 -2.65 -2.02
N LEU A 49 -7.64 -2.33 -2.09
CA LEU A 49 -6.62 -3.06 -1.33
C LEU A 49 -6.14 -2.22 -0.15
N VAL A 50 -6.05 -2.84 1.02
CA VAL A 50 -5.39 -2.30 2.22
C VAL A 50 -4.08 -3.06 2.40
N VAL A 51 -3.00 -2.52 1.85
CA VAL A 51 -1.68 -3.15 1.96
C VAL A 51 -0.98 -2.60 3.20
N THR A 52 -0.75 -3.46 4.19
CA THR A 52 -0.19 -3.06 5.49
C THR A 52 1.10 -3.82 5.78
N ASN A 53 2.21 -3.10 6.01
CA ASN A 53 3.42 -3.76 6.49
C ASN A 53 3.28 -4.08 7.98
N VAL A 54 3.54 -5.33 8.33
CA VAL A 54 3.28 -5.88 9.67
C VAL A 54 4.54 -6.47 10.29
N ALA A 55 4.53 -6.67 11.61
CA ALA A 55 5.61 -7.35 12.33
C ALA A 55 5.11 -7.95 13.65
N SER A 56 5.65 -9.13 14.02
CA SER A 56 5.20 -9.95 15.16
C SER A 56 5.56 -9.39 16.53
N TYR A 57 6.65 -8.59 16.64
CA TYR A 57 7.17 -8.04 17.92
C TYR A 57 6.91 -6.54 18.07
N CYS A 58 5.98 -5.99 17.29
CA CYS A 58 5.64 -4.58 17.32
C CYS A 58 4.61 -4.26 18.41
N GLY A 59 4.71 -3.09 19.05
CA GLY A 59 3.70 -2.61 19.99
C GLY A 59 2.31 -2.37 19.36
N PHE A 60 2.22 -2.34 18.03
CA PHE A 60 0.96 -2.19 17.29
C PHE A 60 0.34 -3.52 16.83
N THR A 61 0.81 -4.68 17.31
CA THR A 61 0.29 -5.99 16.90
C THR A 61 -1.20 -6.19 17.17
N SER A 62 -1.80 -5.46 18.13
CA SER A 62 -3.26 -5.45 18.32
C SER A 62 -4.03 -5.03 17.08
N GLN A 63 -3.44 -4.23 16.20
CA GLN A 63 -4.08 -3.85 14.93
C GLN A 63 -4.30 -5.02 13.96
N TYR A 64 -3.71 -6.19 14.21
CA TYR A 64 -4.09 -7.40 13.47
C TYR A 64 -5.58 -7.77 13.65
N GLU A 65 -6.11 -7.57 14.86
CA GLU A 65 -7.53 -7.82 15.16
C GLU A 65 -8.42 -6.87 14.35
N ASP A 66 -8.10 -5.57 14.35
CA ASP A 66 -8.85 -4.57 13.57
C ASP A 66 -8.76 -4.84 12.06
N LEU A 67 -7.58 -5.23 11.54
CA LEU A 67 -7.40 -5.62 10.14
C LEU A 67 -8.24 -6.85 9.79
N GLN A 68 -8.30 -7.84 10.69
CA GLN A 68 -9.12 -9.03 10.50
C GLN A 68 -10.62 -8.73 10.54
N GLU A 69 -11.05 -7.79 11.40
CA GLU A 69 -12.44 -7.35 11.45
C GLU A 69 -12.86 -6.63 10.17
N ILE A 70 -12.06 -5.67 9.68
CA ILE A 70 -12.39 -4.99 8.40
C ILE A 70 -12.36 -5.96 7.23
N TRP A 71 -11.44 -6.94 7.23
CA TRP A 71 -11.42 -7.99 6.23
C TRP A 71 -12.75 -8.76 6.22
N LYS A 72 -13.15 -9.38 7.32
CA LYS A 72 -14.41 -10.13 7.45
C LYS A 72 -15.63 -9.31 7.07
N LYS A 73 -15.66 -8.03 7.46
CA LYS A 73 -16.81 -7.14 7.24
C LYS A 73 -16.95 -6.70 5.78
N TYR A 74 -15.85 -6.58 5.04
CA TYR A 74 -15.86 -5.92 3.72
C TYR A 74 -15.34 -6.80 2.57
N GLU A 75 -14.83 -8.01 2.81
CA GLU A 75 -14.32 -8.89 1.74
C GLU A 75 -15.37 -9.13 0.65
N GLN A 76 -16.60 -9.42 1.03
CA GLN A 76 -17.72 -9.62 0.11
C GLN A 76 -18.19 -8.33 -0.58
N LYS A 77 -17.73 -7.17 -0.10
CA LYS A 77 -18.01 -5.85 -0.67
C LYS A 77 -16.87 -5.34 -1.55
N GLY A 78 -15.86 -6.16 -1.79
CA GLY A 78 -14.75 -5.85 -2.68
C GLY A 78 -13.57 -5.13 -2.02
N LEU A 79 -13.35 -5.32 -0.70
CA LEU A 79 -12.13 -4.91 -0.02
C LEU A 79 -11.23 -6.13 0.19
N VAL A 80 -9.93 -5.97 0.03
CA VAL A 80 -8.91 -6.98 0.34
C VAL A 80 -7.87 -6.38 1.27
N VAL A 81 -7.62 -7.02 2.39
CA VAL A 81 -6.47 -6.74 3.26
C VAL A 81 -5.31 -7.61 2.81
N ILE A 82 -4.13 -7.04 2.68
CA ILE A 82 -2.89 -7.77 2.39
C ILE A 82 -1.87 -7.41 3.47
N GLY A 83 -1.51 -8.38 4.31
CA GLY A 83 -0.45 -8.23 5.29
C GLY A 83 0.91 -8.50 4.66
N VAL A 84 1.86 -7.59 4.86
CA VAL A 84 3.22 -7.69 4.34
C VAL A 84 4.20 -7.73 5.51
N PRO A 85 4.59 -8.93 5.99
CA PRO A 85 5.61 -9.07 7.03
C PRO A 85 6.92 -8.42 6.62
N SER A 86 7.54 -7.68 7.55
CA SER A 86 8.81 -7.01 7.26
C SER A 86 9.73 -6.93 8.48
N ASN A 87 10.99 -7.23 8.25
CA ASN A 87 12.03 -7.01 9.24
C ASN A 87 12.79 -5.68 9.06
N THR A 88 12.28 -4.78 8.20
CA THR A 88 12.88 -3.44 7.98
C THR A 88 13.10 -2.66 9.29
N PHE A 89 12.29 -2.93 10.32
CA PHE A 89 12.36 -2.28 11.62
C PHE A 89 12.82 -3.23 12.74
N ASN A 90 13.42 -4.37 12.42
CA ASN A 90 13.97 -5.37 13.35
C ASN A 90 12.94 -5.90 14.38
N GLN A 91 11.68 -6.10 13.93
CA GLN A 91 10.60 -6.55 14.80
C GLN A 91 9.81 -7.74 14.22
N GLU A 92 10.37 -8.45 13.26
CA GLU A 92 9.69 -9.62 12.67
C GLU A 92 10.42 -10.92 12.99
N LYS A 93 9.67 -12.02 13.00
CA LYS A 93 10.18 -13.39 13.18
C LYS A 93 11.09 -13.79 12.03
N GLU A 94 11.90 -14.82 12.29
CA GLU A 94 12.94 -15.20 11.36
C GLU A 94 12.39 -15.89 10.11
N THR A 95 11.42 -16.76 10.27
CA THR A 95 10.88 -17.58 9.19
C THR A 95 9.42 -17.26 8.87
N ASN A 96 9.02 -17.45 7.61
CA ASN A 96 7.63 -17.34 7.16
C ASN A 96 6.69 -18.29 7.92
N LYS A 97 7.17 -19.50 8.27
CA LYS A 97 6.41 -20.47 9.06
C LYS A 97 6.08 -19.96 10.46
N GLU A 98 7.05 -19.33 11.13
CA GLU A 98 6.80 -18.72 12.46
C GLU A 98 5.85 -17.55 12.39
N ILE A 99 5.94 -16.72 11.33
CA ILE A 99 5.02 -15.60 11.08
C ILE A 99 3.60 -16.14 10.88
N LYS A 100 3.44 -17.15 10.01
CA LYS A 100 2.15 -17.79 9.73
C LYS A 100 1.52 -18.33 11.01
N ASN A 101 2.24 -19.14 11.76
CA ASN A 101 1.77 -19.72 13.02
C ASN A 101 1.36 -18.63 14.03
N PHE A 102 2.15 -17.55 14.14
CA PHE A 102 1.84 -16.45 15.05
C PHE A 102 0.55 -15.73 14.65
N CYS A 103 0.40 -15.39 13.38
CA CYS A 103 -0.76 -14.67 12.88
C CYS A 103 -2.05 -15.51 12.98
N GLU A 104 -1.98 -16.77 12.61
CA GLU A 104 -3.13 -17.69 12.66
C GLU A 104 -3.52 -18.03 14.10
N ALA A 105 -2.56 -18.46 14.92
CA ALA A 105 -2.86 -18.93 16.28
C ALA A 105 -3.26 -17.81 17.25
N LYS A 106 -2.64 -16.62 17.11
CA LYS A 106 -2.88 -15.53 18.05
C LYS A 106 -4.04 -14.61 17.63
N PHE A 107 -4.21 -14.36 16.33
CA PHE A 107 -5.14 -13.37 15.82
C PHE A 107 -6.20 -13.96 14.87
N GLY A 108 -6.11 -15.24 14.53
CA GLY A 108 -7.04 -15.89 13.59
C GLY A 108 -7.03 -15.24 12.21
N ILE A 109 -5.86 -14.79 11.75
CA ILE A 109 -5.70 -14.09 10.46
C ILE A 109 -6.09 -15.03 9.33
N SER A 110 -6.99 -14.55 8.45
CA SER A 110 -7.44 -15.25 7.25
C SER A 110 -7.32 -14.41 5.98
N PHE A 111 -6.89 -13.17 6.08
CA PHE A 111 -6.58 -12.37 4.89
C PHE A 111 -5.21 -12.76 4.31
N PRO A 112 -4.98 -12.52 3.00
CA PRO A 112 -3.72 -12.79 2.34
C PRO A 112 -2.51 -12.17 3.04
N MET A 113 -1.47 -12.99 3.26
CA MET A 113 -0.20 -12.56 3.83
C MET A 113 0.93 -12.89 2.85
N THR A 114 1.85 -11.95 2.66
CA THR A 114 3.03 -12.18 1.83
C THR A 114 4.17 -12.81 2.63
N GLU A 115 5.18 -13.34 1.92
CA GLU A 115 6.48 -13.61 2.55
C GLU A 115 7.09 -12.33 3.11
N LYS A 116 8.09 -12.48 3.96
CA LYS A 116 8.83 -11.35 4.55
C LYS A 116 9.63 -10.60 3.48
N VAL A 117 9.39 -9.29 3.33
CA VAL A 117 10.11 -8.41 2.40
C VAL A 117 10.54 -7.10 3.06
N GLU A 118 11.51 -6.41 2.44
CA GLU A 118 11.85 -5.05 2.83
C GLU A 118 10.83 -4.06 2.27
N VAL A 119 10.42 -3.07 3.09
CA VAL A 119 9.35 -2.12 2.73
C VAL A 119 9.84 -0.69 2.54
N ARG A 120 11.14 -0.42 2.80
CA ARG A 120 11.78 0.88 2.54
C ARG A 120 13.26 0.72 2.22
N GLY A 121 13.86 1.78 1.65
CA GLY A 121 15.26 1.79 1.21
C GLY A 121 15.45 1.18 -0.17
N GLU A 122 16.69 0.95 -0.55
CA GLU A 122 17.05 0.45 -1.88
C GLU A 122 16.58 -0.98 -2.13
N LYS A 123 16.54 -1.80 -1.06
CA LYS A 123 16.11 -3.20 -1.11
C LYS A 123 14.59 -3.38 -0.97
N ALA A 124 13.83 -2.26 -0.87
CA ALA A 124 12.38 -2.36 -0.77
C ALA A 124 11.79 -3.12 -1.96
N HIS A 125 10.76 -3.91 -1.71
CA HIS A 125 9.98 -4.55 -2.76
C HIS A 125 9.46 -3.52 -3.76
N ASP A 126 9.40 -3.86 -5.05
CA ASP A 126 9.11 -2.91 -6.13
C ASP A 126 7.74 -2.23 -5.99
N PHE A 127 6.76 -2.87 -5.38
CA PHE A 127 5.48 -2.26 -5.01
C PHE A 127 5.68 -1.00 -4.13
N TYR A 128 6.56 -1.05 -3.12
CA TYR A 128 6.83 0.10 -2.24
C TYR A 128 7.61 1.20 -2.94
N LYS A 129 8.56 0.85 -3.83
CA LYS A 129 9.26 1.82 -4.67
C LYS A 129 8.29 2.53 -5.60
N TRP A 130 7.40 1.77 -6.24
CA TRP A 130 6.35 2.29 -7.09
C TRP A 130 5.39 3.22 -6.32
N ALA A 131 4.93 2.81 -5.13
CA ALA A 131 4.07 3.64 -4.31
C ALA A 131 4.74 4.97 -3.94
N LYS A 132 6.04 4.94 -3.59
CA LYS A 132 6.82 6.16 -3.34
C LYS A 132 6.90 7.06 -4.58
N THR A 133 7.18 6.50 -5.75
CA THR A 133 7.28 7.26 -7.00
C THR A 133 5.97 7.97 -7.34
N ASN A 134 4.84 7.32 -7.13
CA ASN A 134 3.52 7.81 -7.55
C ASN A 134 2.76 8.61 -6.47
N HIS A 135 3.08 8.42 -5.19
CA HIS A 135 2.36 9.06 -4.07
C HIS A 135 3.31 9.80 -3.10
N GLY A 136 4.61 9.79 -3.38
CA GLY A 136 5.63 10.50 -2.60
C GLY A 136 5.95 9.83 -1.25
N ASN A 137 6.62 10.59 -0.39
CA ASN A 137 7.13 10.09 0.89
C ASN A 137 6.03 9.68 1.90
N LYS A 138 4.77 10.03 1.66
CA LYS A 138 3.63 9.60 2.48
C LYS A 138 3.41 8.09 2.43
N SER A 139 3.72 7.45 1.28
CA SER A 139 3.60 6.00 1.09
C SER A 139 4.81 5.20 1.57
N VAL A 140 5.87 5.87 2.03
CA VAL A 140 7.03 5.18 2.58
C VAL A 140 6.78 4.83 4.04
N PRO A 141 6.76 3.54 4.43
CA PRO A 141 6.56 3.15 5.82
C PRO A 141 7.65 3.77 6.72
N LYS A 142 7.22 4.48 7.75
CA LYS A 142 8.12 5.01 8.79
C LYS A 142 8.23 4.05 9.98
N TRP A 143 7.26 3.17 10.11
CA TRP A 143 7.19 2.13 11.13
C TRP A 143 6.29 0.99 10.67
N ASN A 144 6.18 -0.10 11.47
CA ASN A 144 5.25 -1.19 11.20
C ASN A 144 3.78 -0.72 11.27
N PHE A 145 2.88 -1.44 10.64
CA PHE A 145 1.45 -1.13 10.54
C PHE A 145 1.13 0.20 9.81
N HIS A 146 1.99 0.61 8.88
CA HIS A 146 1.64 1.64 7.91
C HIS A 146 0.75 1.03 6.82
N LYS A 147 -0.30 1.74 6.45
CA LYS A 147 -1.28 1.28 5.46
C LYS A 147 -1.15 2.08 4.17
N ILE A 148 -1.15 1.37 3.04
CA ILE A 148 -1.25 1.95 1.69
C ILE A 148 -2.58 1.48 1.12
N ILE A 149 -3.48 2.40 0.80
CA ILE A 149 -4.78 2.09 0.23
C ILE A 149 -4.69 2.20 -1.29
N ILE A 150 -5.04 1.12 -1.97
CA ILE A 150 -5.13 1.08 -3.43
C ILE A 150 -6.61 1.13 -3.82
N GLY A 151 -6.96 2.10 -4.64
CA GLY A 151 -8.29 2.23 -5.19
C GLY A 151 -8.61 1.15 -6.24
N LYS A 152 -9.87 1.00 -6.60
CA LYS A 152 -10.33 0.05 -7.64
C LYS A 152 -9.67 0.24 -9.01
N ASN A 153 -9.13 1.43 -9.26
CA ASN A 153 -8.38 1.76 -10.47
C ASN A 153 -6.90 1.36 -10.42
N GLY A 154 -6.45 0.69 -9.34
CA GLY A 154 -5.07 0.24 -9.16
C GLY A 154 -4.07 1.33 -8.79
N LYS A 155 -4.52 2.55 -8.48
CA LYS A 155 -3.67 3.67 -8.06
C LYS A 155 -3.66 3.79 -6.54
N VAL A 156 -2.60 4.36 -5.97
CA VAL A 156 -2.61 4.73 -4.55
C VAL A 156 -3.70 5.77 -4.32
N PHE A 157 -4.63 5.46 -3.45
CA PHE A 157 -5.73 6.35 -3.07
C PHE A 157 -5.33 7.22 -1.88
N ASP A 158 -4.80 6.60 -0.80
CA ASP A 158 -4.33 7.30 0.39
C ASP A 158 -3.36 6.42 1.19
N THR A 159 -2.78 6.98 2.25
CA THR A 159 -1.88 6.26 3.16
C THR A 159 -2.15 6.68 4.60
N PHE A 160 -2.02 5.72 5.52
CA PHE A 160 -2.21 5.96 6.95
C PHE A 160 -0.99 5.49 7.74
N ALA A 161 -0.56 6.33 8.67
CA ALA A 161 0.57 6.00 9.55
C ALA A 161 0.21 4.89 10.55
N SER A 162 1.23 4.33 11.19
CA SER A 162 1.11 3.23 12.15
C SER A 162 0.13 3.50 13.30
N MET A 163 0.02 4.76 13.74
CA MET A 163 -0.86 5.17 14.85
C MET A 163 -2.35 5.22 14.49
N THR A 164 -2.69 5.21 13.19
CA THR A 164 -4.09 5.18 12.75
C THR A 164 -4.57 3.73 12.79
N ASN A 165 -5.51 3.44 13.66
CA ASN A 165 -6.17 2.13 13.68
C ASN A 165 -6.96 1.90 12.39
N PRO A 166 -7.04 0.66 11.89
CA PRO A 166 -7.85 0.28 10.75
C PRO A 166 -9.35 0.52 10.94
#